data_b434853e988624faec0a31f8b211ac60
#
_entry.id   b434853e988624faec0a31f8b211ac60
#
_cell.length_a   1.000
_cell.length_b   1.000
_cell.length_c   1.000
_cell.angle_alpha   90.00
_cell.angle_beta   90.00
_cell.angle_gamma   90.00
#
_symmetry.space_group_name_H-M   'P 1'
#
loop_
_entity.id
_entity.type
_entity.pdbx_description
1 polymer ?
#
loop_
_entity_poly.entity_id
_entity_poly.type
_entity_poly.pdbx_seq_one_letter_code
_entity_poly.pdbx_strand_id
1 'polypeptide(L)'
;MAQAESGETVVKLKIERVEALPPARLRLEWANGRQSEVSVREYLRSRGHERLRDATFFSQARVEEWGHGVEWPGVDIGIPAEALFRLSKEQSGDAFPTSNFNAWMKRNALSLSAAAEALHLTRRTIIYYSTGAKPIPAYIGLACTGWEVTQRPRANAARRSASLHAARRSRSRSR
;
A
#
# COMPACT_ATOMS: atom_id res chain seq x y z
N MET A 1 11.73 17.91 30.71
CA MET A 1 10.38 18.09 30.20
C MET A 1 10.50 18.64 28.79
N ALA A 2 10.48 17.76 27.80
CA ALA A 2 10.46 18.13 26.37
C ALA A 2 9.18 17.54 25.79
N GLN A 3 8.22 18.40 25.52
CA GLN A 3 6.99 18.05 24.83
C GLN A 3 7.34 17.83 23.36
N ALA A 4 7.20 16.60 22.89
CA ALA A 4 7.22 16.28 21.49
C ALA A 4 5.94 16.86 20.87
N GLU A 5 6.06 18.00 20.21
CA GLU A 5 5.01 18.58 19.40
C GLU A 5 4.78 17.69 18.18
N SER A 6 3.78 16.82 18.30
CA SER A 6 3.18 16.10 17.18
C SER A 6 2.28 17.04 16.38
N GLY A 7 2.85 18.14 15.93
CA GLY A 7 2.29 19.04 14.94
C GLY A 7 2.74 18.62 13.55
N GLU A 8 2.25 17.48 13.05
CA GLU A 8 2.39 17.14 11.65
C GLU A 8 1.49 18.08 10.85
N THR A 9 2.03 19.28 10.63
CA THR A 9 1.53 20.21 9.62
C THR A 9 1.22 19.39 8.37
N VAL A 10 -0.01 19.42 7.94
CA VAL A 10 -0.42 18.90 6.63
C VAL A 10 0.34 19.73 5.60
N VAL A 11 1.59 19.37 5.38
CA VAL A 11 2.38 19.88 4.28
C VAL A 11 1.63 19.44 3.05
N LYS A 12 0.97 20.39 2.37
CA LYS A 12 0.35 20.13 1.07
C LYS A 12 1.44 19.52 0.20
N LEU A 13 1.33 18.23 -0.07
CA LEU A 13 2.26 17.52 -0.93
C LEU A 13 2.16 18.16 -2.31
N LYS A 14 3.16 18.98 -2.65
CA LYS A 14 3.27 19.63 -3.94
C LYS A 14 4.52 19.17 -4.64
N ILE A 15 4.37 18.92 -5.94
CA ILE A 15 5.47 18.64 -6.87
C ILE A 15 5.82 19.96 -7.54
N GLU A 16 7.10 20.32 -7.52
CA GLU A 16 7.61 21.52 -8.22
C GLU A 16 8.15 21.17 -9.59
N ARG A 17 8.76 19.99 -9.71
CA ARG A 17 9.33 19.54 -10.98
C ARG A 17 9.16 18.04 -11.16
N VAL A 18 8.96 17.63 -12.40
CA VAL A 18 8.98 16.23 -12.83
C VAL A 18 9.91 16.07 -14.02
N GLU A 19 10.68 15.00 -14.01
CA GLU A 19 11.47 14.50 -15.12
C GLU A 19 11.03 13.06 -15.41
N ALA A 20 10.58 12.82 -16.62
CA ALA A 20 10.25 11.46 -17.04
C ALA A 20 11.51 10.68 -17.39
N LEU A 21 11.65 9.51 -16.81
CA LEU A 21 12.72 8.57 -17.06
C LEU A 21 12.13 7.28 -17.67
N PRO A 22 12.01 7.24 -19.02
CA PRO A 22 11.44 6.06 -19.68
C PRO A 22 12.18 4.78 -19.29
N PRO A 23 11.51 3.62 -19.27
CA PRO A 23 10.14 3.45 -19.77
C PRO A 23 9.04 3.68 -18.73
N ALA A 24 9.33 3.84 -17.46
CA ALA A 24 8.28 3.85 -16.44
C ALA A 24 8.72 4.45 -15.09
N ARG A 25 9.63 5.40 -15.08
CA ARG A 25 10.06 6.09 -13.85
C ARG A 25 9.89 7.60 -13.98
N LEU A 26 9.61 8.23 -12.85
CA LEU A 26 9.53 9.68 -12.72
C LEU A 26 10.53 10.11 -11.63
N ARG A 27 11.33 11.13 -11.91
CA ARG A 27 12.10 11.86 -10.90
C ARG A 27 11.29 13.08 -10.51
N LEU A 28 11.04 13.23 -9.23
CA LEU A 28 10.18 14.26 -8.66
C LEU A 28 11.00 15.15 -7.73
N GLU A 29 10.79 16.45 -7.84
CA GLU A 29 11.23 17.45 -6.88
C GLU A 29 10.00 17.99 -6.16
N TRP A 30 10.00 17.86 -4.83
CA TRP A 30 8.90 18.25 -3.97
C TRP A 30 9.11 19.67 -3.44
N ALA A 31 8.03 20.39 -3.15
CA ALA A 31 8.07 21.77 -2.64
C ALA A 31 8.87 21.95 -1.34
N ASN A 32 9.19 20.87 -0.65
CA ASN A 32 10.07 20.88 0.53
C ASN A 32 11.56 20.64 0.18
N GLY A 33 11.94 20.71 -1.10
CA GLY A 33 13.29 20.51 -1.60
C GLY A 33 13.75 19.03 -1.65
N ARG A 34 12.90 18.07 -1.25
CA ARG A 34 13.22 16.65 -1.36
C ARG A 34 13.10 16.19 -2.81
N GLN A 35 13.94 15.22 -3.18
CA GLN A 35 13.84 14.54 -4.46
C GLN A 35 13.51 13.07 -4.22
N SER A 36 12.77 12.47 -5.16
CA SER A 36 12.50 11.05 -5.18
C SER A 36 12.39 10.53 -6.61
N GLU A 37 12.82 9.30 -6.81
CA GLU A 37 12.61 8.58 -8.06
C GLU A 37 11.58 7.49 -7.82
N VAL A 38 10.54 7.46 -8.66
CA VAL A 38 9.36 6.60 -8.47
C VAL A 38 9.11 5.79 -9.72
N SER A 39 9.03 4.47 -9.59
CA SER A 39 8.54 3.60 -10.65
C SER A 39 7.02 3.63 -10.69
N VAL A 40 6.46 3.98 -11.83
CA VAL A 40 5.01 3.99 -12.08
C VAL A 40 4.57 2.80 -12.95
N ARG A 41 5.41 1.76 -13.05
CA ARG A 41 5.17 0.58 -13.91
C ARG A 41 3.82 -0.08 -13.66
N GLU A 42 3.37 -0.15 -12.40
CA GLU A 42 2.07 -0.73 -12.06
C GLU A 42 0.91 0.13 -12.60
N TYR A 43 1.07 1.45 -12.60
CA TYR A 43 0.11 2.37 -13.22
C TYR A 43 -0.01 2.12 -14.73
N LEU A 44 1.10 1.89 -15.42
CA LEU A 44 1.12 1.66 -16.86
C LEU A 44 0.46 0.33 -17.28
N ARG A 45 0.26 -0.59 -16.33
CA ARG A 45 -0.44 -1.86 -16.57
C ARG A 45 -1.95 -1.71 -16.48
N SER A 46 -2.44 -0.64 -15.88
CA SER A 46 -3.86 -0.39 -15.71
C SER A 46 -4.54 -0.13 -17.06
N ARG A 47 -5.82 -0.53 -17.16
CA ARG A 47 -6.62 -0.26 -18.36
C ARG A 47 -6.79 1.25 -18.52
N GLY A 48 -6.68 1.75 -19.75
CA GLY A 48 -6.77 3.17 -20.08
C GLY A 48 -5.42 3.90 -20.08
N HIS A 49 -4.32 3.25 -19.65
CA HIS A 49 -2.98 3.85 -19.61
C HIS A 49 -2.05 3.32 -20.72
N GLU A 50 -2.60 2.72 -21.78
CA GLU A 50 -1.84 2.08 -22.85
C GLU A 50 -0.91 3.06 -23.56
N ARG A 51 -1.33 4.32 -23.76
CA ARG A 51 -0.52 5.37 -24.39
C ARG A 51 0.74 5.72 -23.62
N LEU A 52 0.72 5.60 -22.30
CA LEU A 52 1.90 5.84 -21.46
C LEU A 52 3.00 4.79 -21.61
N ARG A 53 2.76 3.71 -22.33
CA ARG A 53 3.78 2.68 -22.64
C ARG A 53 4.68 3.11 -23.78
N ASP A 54 4.26 4.08 -24.60
CA ASP A 54 5.11 4.73 -25.58
C ASP A 54 6.08 5.68 -24.88
N ALA A 55 7.39 5.46 -25.09
CA ALA A 55 8.42 6.22 -24.40
C ALA A 55 8.41 7.71 -24.76
N THR A 56 8.09 8.04 -26.01
CA THR A 56 8.00 9.42 -26.50
C THR A 56 6.84 10.14 -25.83
N PHE A 57 5.69 9.46 -25.73
CA PHE A 57 4.53 10.00 -25.05
C PHE A 57 4.76 10.12 -23.54
N PHE A 58 5.36 9.09 -22.91
CA PHE A 58 5.69 9.10 -21.48
C PHE A 58 6.60 10.26 -21.11
N SER A 59 7.54 10.62 -22.00
CA SER A 59 8.49 11.73 -21.78
C SER A 59 7.82 13.12 -21.72
N GLN A 60 6.54 13.23 -22.10
CA GLN A 60 5.78 14.48 -22.04
C GLN A 60 5.14 14.74 -20.68
N ALA A 61 5.48 13.95 -19.67
CA ALA A 61 5.00 14.15 -18.30
C ALA A 61 5.29 15.58 -17.82
N ARG A 62 4.30 16.23 -17.23
CA ARG A 62 4.44 17.56 -16.63
C ARG A 62 3.73 17.63 -15.29
N VAL A 63 4.13 18.57 -14.46
CA VAL A 63 3.42 18.88 -13.22
C VAL A 63 2.11 19.57 -13.60
N GLU A 64 1.02 19.15 -12.97
CA GLU A 64 -0.26 19.82 -13.13
C GLU A 64 -0.20 21.25 -12.57
N GLU A 65 -1.12 22.14 -12.99
CA GLU A 65 -1.11 23.59 -12.70
C GLU A 65 -0.87 23.95 -11.23
N TRP A 66 -1.39 23.15 -10.29
CA TRP A 66 -1.30 23.42 -8.85
C TRP A 66 -0.25 22.58 -8.11
N GLY A 67 0.47 21.72 -8.82
CA GLY A 67 1.47 20.82 -8.24
C GLY A 67 0.88 19.63 -7.48
N HIS A 68 -0.42 19.36 -7.65
CA HIS A 68 -1.10 18.25 -6.94
C HIS A 68 -0.98 16.91 -7.67
N GLY A 69 -0.26 16.87 -8.80
CA GLY A 69 -0.04 15.65 -9.55
C GLY A 69 0.90 15.80 -10.71
N VAL A 70 1.09 14.71 -11.43
CA VAL A 70 1.75 14.65 -12.73
C VAL A 70 0.73 14.24 -13.78
N GLU A 71 0.69 14.92 -14.89
CA GLU A 71 -0.24 14.67 -15.98
C GLU A 71 0.48 14.53 -17.33
N TRP A 72 -0.23 14.01 -18.34
CA TRP A 72 0.25 13.91 -19.71
C TRP A 72 -0.68 14.69 -20.66
N PRO A 73 -0.15 15.60 -21.50
CA PRO A 73 -0.95 16.40 -22.39
C PRO A 73 -1.79 15.58 -23.37
N GLY A 74 -3.04 16.02 -23.63
CA GLY A 74 -3.92 15.40 -24.62
C GLY A 74 -4.55 14.06 -24.21
N VAL A 75 -4.44 13.69 -22.95
CA VAL A 75 -5.15 12.57 -22.33
C VAL A 75 -5.60 12.96 -20.93
N ASP A 76 -6.73 12.44 -20.51
CA ASP A 76 -7.24 12.61 -19.14
C ASP A 76 -6.60 11.54 -18.22
N ILE A 77 -5.28 11.60 -18.14
CA ILE A 77 -4.49 10.69 -17.30
C ILE A 77 -3.58 11.52 -16.41
N GLY A 78 -3.72 11.34 -15.11
CA GLY A 78 -2.87 11.97 -14.11
C GLY A 78 -2.58 11.03 -12.96
N ILE A 79 -1.47 11.27 -12.26
CA ILE A 79 -1.11 10.56 -11.04
C ILE A 79 -1.04 11.59 -9.91
N PRO A 80 -1.93 11.52 -8.91
CA PRO A 80 -1.93 12.46 -7.79
C PRO A 80 -0.61 12.45 -7.00
N ALA A 81 -0.22 13.60 -6.48
CA ALA A 81 1.01 13.77 -5.69
C ALA A 81 1.04 12.84 -4.47
N GLU A 82 -0.10 12.62 -3.80
CA GLU A 82 -0.21 11.71 -2.67
C GLU A 82 0.11 10.26 -3.07
N ALA A 83 -0.36 9.83 -4.24
CA ALA A 83 -0.06 8.48 -4.74
C ALA A 83 1.44 8.33 -5.09
N LEU A 84 2.03 9.35 -5.72
CA LEU A 84 3.47 9.38 -6.03
C LEU A 84 4.31 9.42 -4.76
N PHE A 85 3.92 10.20 -3.76
CA PHE A 85 4.59 10.25 -2.45
C PHE A 85 4.51 8.90 -1.74
N ARG A 86 3.35 8.28 -1.69
CA ARG A 86 3.18 6.94 -1.12
C ARG A 86 4.08 5.92 -1.83
N LEU A 87 4.06 5.90 -3.16
CA LEU A 87 4.91 5.00 -3.95
C LEU A 87 6.40 5.25 -3.68
N SER A 88 6.82 6.51 -3.56
CA SER A 88 8.23 6.83 -3.23
C SER A 88 8.64 6.22 -1.89
N LYS A 89 7.77 6.30 -0.88
CA LYS A 89 8.01 5.73 0.44
C LYS A 89 8.00 4.20 0.45
N GLU A 90 7.09 3.60 -0.32
CA GLU A 90 7.01 2.15 -0.46
C GLU A 90 8.26 1.59 -1.19
N GLN A 91 8.74 2.29 -2.22
CA GLN A 91 9.89 1.85 -3.03
C GLN A 91 11.24 2.12 -2.36
N SER A 92 11.34 3.14 -1.52
CA SER A 92 12.53 3.38 -0.68
C SER A 92 12.63 2.43 0.52
N GLY A 93 11.55 1.71 0.86
CA GLY A 93 11.47 0.88 2.07
C GLY A 93 11.06 1.64 3.34
N ASP A 94 10.78 2.94 3.24
CA ASP A 94 10.33 3.76 4.38
C ASP A 94 8.88 3.45 4.78
N ALA A 95 8.12 2.83 3.88
CA ALA A 95 6.73 2.42 4.13
C ALA A 95 6.48 0.97 3.70
N PHE A 96 5.57 0.31 4.42
CA PHE A 96 5.11 -1.02 4.04
C PHE A 96 4.16 -0.92 2.84
N PRO A 97 4.35 -1.70 1.75
CA PRO A 97 3.52 -1.57 0.57
C PRO A 97 2.04 -1.85 0.81
N THR A 98 1.18 -0.97 0.33
CA THR A 98 -0.29 -1.12 0.40
C THR A 98 -0.77 -2.44 -0.22
N SER A 99 -0.14 -2.87 -1.31
CA SER A 99 -0.43 -4.16 -1.95
C SER A 99 -0.14 -5.35 -1.03
N ASN A 100 0.96 -5.30 -0.29
CA ASN A 100 1.35 -6.33 0.68
C ASN A 100 0.41 -6.36 1.89
N PHE A 101 -0.04 -5.19 2.36
CA PHE A 101 -1.03 -5.07 3.41
C PHE A 101 -2.37 -5.70 3.00
N ASN A 102 -2.87 -5.36 1.81
CA ASN A 102 -4.10 -5.94 1.27
C ASN A 102 -3.97 -7.45 1.02
N ALA A 103 -2.81 -7.91 0.55
CA ALA A 103 -2.52 -9.33 0.40
C ALA A 103 -2.51 -10.06 1.74
N TRP A 104 -1.97 -9.44 2.81
CA TRP A 104 -2.01 -9.97 4.18
C TRP A 104 -3.46 -10.11 4.67
N MET A 105 -4.30 -9.09 4.54
CA MET A 105 -5.71 -9.17 4.92
C MET A 105 -6.44 -10.27 4.15
N LYS A 106 -6.26 -10.33 2.83
CA LYS A 106 -6.89 -11.35 1.96
C LYS A 106 -6.46 -12.76 2.31
N ARG A 107 -5.16 -12.99 2.50
CA ARG A 107 -4.57 -14.31 2.81
C ARG A 107 -5.08 -14.86 4.13
N ASN A 108 -5.36 -13.97 5.08
CA ASN A 108 -5.84 -14.33 6.42
C ASN A 108 -7.36 -14.17 6.58
N ALA A 109 -8.09 -13.90 5.49
CA ALA A 109 -9.54 -13.68 5.47
C ALA A 109 -10.02 -12.62 6.50
N LEU A 110 -9.24 -11.56 6.68
CA LEU A 110 -9.54 -10.51 7.65
C LEU A 110 -10.47 -9.45 7.05
N SER A 111 -11.57 -9.17 7.75
CA SER A 111 -12.36 -7.96 7.52
C SER A 111 -11.59 -6.72 8.02
N LEU A 112 -12.06 -5.51 7.65
CA LEU A 112 -11.48 -4.26 8.16
C LEU A 112 -11.50 -4.19 9.70
N SER A 113 -12.55 -4.68 10.34
CA SER A 113 -12.65 -4.71 11.80
C SER A 113 -11.72 -5.75 12.42
N ALA A 114 -11.66 -6.97 11.84
CA ALA A 114 -10.75 -8.01 12.32
C ALA A 114 -9.27 -7.61 12.14
N ALA A 115 -8.91 -6.91 11.07
CA ALA A 115 -7.57 -6.39 10.88
C ALA A 115 -7.24 -5.28 11.90
N ALA A 116 -8.22 -4.46 12.28
CA ALA A 116 -8.06 -3.44 13.31
C ALA A 116 -7.78 -4.07 14.69
N GLU A 117 -8.53 -5.10 15.05
CA GLU A 117 -8.31 -5.87 16.28
C GLU A 117 -6.95 -6.57 16.26
N ALA A 118 -6.60 -7.22 15.13
CA ALA A 118 -5.35 -7.97 14.99
C ALA A 118 -4.10 -7.10 15.19
N LEU A 119 -4.17 -5.83 14.77
CA LEU A 119 -3.06 -4.88 14.83
C LEU A 119 -3.20 -3.84 15.95
N HIS A 120 -4.25 -3.91 16.76
CA HIS A 120 -4.60 -2.91 17.80
C HIS A 120 -4.69 -1.49 17.24
N LEU A 121 -5.29 -1.36 16.05
CA LEU A 121 -5.51 -0.08 15.36
C LEU A 121 -6.99 0.24 15.26
N THR A 122 -7.32 1.48 14.90
CA THR A 122 -8.71 1.85 14.61
C THR A 122 -9.12 1.33 13.23
N ARG A 123 -10.40 0.99 13.05
CA ARG A 123 -10.96 0.62 11.73
C ARG A 123 -10.71 1.72 10.68
N ARG A 124 -10.76 2.99 11.07
CA ARG A 124 -10.46 4.13 10.20
C ARG A 124 -9.01 4.08 9.68
N THR A 125 -8.05 3.75 10.53
CA THR A 125 -6.65 3.58 10.15
C THR A 125 -6.49 2.46 9.13
N ILE A 126 -7.16 1.32 9.33
CA ILE A 126 -7.14 0.20 8.38
C ILE A 126 -7.72 0.61 7.02
N ILE A 127 -8.79 1.41 7.00
CA ILE A 127 -9.35 1.95 5.75
C ILE A 127 -8.30 2.79 5.02
N TYR A 128 -7.63 3.72 5.71
CA TYR A 128 -6.58 4.54 5.09
C TYR A 128 -5.43 3.69 4.53
N TYR A 129 -5.03 2.64 5.22
CA TYR A 129 -3.98 1.73 4.77
C TYR A 129 -4.43 0.89 3.57
N SER A 130 -5.62 0.31 3.62
CA SER A 130 -6.14 -0.55 2.55
C SER A 130 -6.44 0.21 1.26
N THR A 131 -6.83 1.47 1.35
CA THR A 131 -7.08 2.35 0.19
C THR A 131 -5.82 3.05 -0.32
N GLY A 132 -4.72 3.02 0.45
CA GLY A 132 -3.51 3.77 0.13
C GLY A 132 -3.63 5.28 0.35
N ALA A 133 -4.64 5.73 1.09
CA ALA A 133 -4.83 7.15 1.42
C ALA A 133 -3.72 7.70 2.35
N LYS A 134 -3.02 6.80 3.07
CA LYS A 134 -1.85 7.14 3.88
C LYS A 134 -0.76 6.10 3.70
N PRO A 135 0.54 6.49 3.68
CA PRO A 135 1.65 5.55 3.74
C PRO A 135 1.55 4.69 5.00
N ILE A 136 1.83 3.41 4.86
CA ILE A 136 1.80 2.46 5.98
C ILE A 136 3.19 2.43 6.62
N PRO A 137 3.35 2.76 7.90
CA PRO A 137 4.65 2.67 8.55
C PRO A 137 5.28 1.28 8.42
N ALA A 138 6.59 1.21 8.20
CA ALA A 138 7.28 -0.06 7.94
C ALA A 138 7.07 -1.09 9.07
N TYR A 139 6.97 -0.65 10.34
CA TYR A 139 6.73 -1.54 11.48
C TYR A 139 5.39 -2.27 11.42
N ILE A 140 4.39 -1.76 10.70
CA ILE A 140 3.11 -2.46 10.48
C ILE A 140 3.33 -3.75 9.68
N GLY A 141 4.27 -3.75 8.74
CA GLY A 141 4.65 -4.98 8.03
C GLY A 141 5.20 -6.06 8.98
N LEU A 142 6.03 -5.65 9.96
CA LEU A 142 6.52 -6.54 11.01
C LEU A 142 5.38 -7.04 11.89
N ALA A 143 4.43 -6.17 12.27
CA ALA A 143 3.26 -6.54 13.04
C ALA A 143 2.37 -7.55 12.31
N CYS A 144 2.14 -7.38 11.00
CA CYS A 144 1.42 -8.35 10.17
C CYS A 144 2.09 -9.73 10.18
N THR A 145 3.41 -9.76 10.00
CA THR A 145 4.20 -11.00 10.04
C THR A 145 4.15 -11.66 11.43
N GLY A 146 4.35 -10.88 12.50
CA GLY A 146 4.28 -11.35 13.88
C GLY A 146 2.92 -11.94 14.20
N TRP A 147 1.85 -11.28 13.78
CA TRP A 147 0.49 -11.79 13.96
C TRP A 147 0.29 -13.14 13.24
N GLU A 148 0.74 -13.32 12.01
CA GLU A 148 0.66 -14.61 11.30
C GLU A 148 1.38 -15.72 12.04
N VAL A 149 2.56 -15.44 12.59
CA VAL A 149 3.32 -16.42 13.38
C VAL A 149 2.55 -16.86 14.63
N THR A 150 1.89 -15.92 15.32
CA THR A 150 1.10 -16.23 16.52
C THR A 150 -0.18 -17.02 16.22
N GLN A 151 -0.74 -16.92 15.02
CA GLN A 151 -1.95 -17.65 14.61
C GLN A 151 -1.66 -19.10 14.15
N ARG A 152 -0.46 -19.39 13.62
CA ARG A 152 -0.08 -20.72 13.13
C ARG A 152 -0.28 -21.86 14.13
N PRO A 153 0.10 -21.75 15.41
CA PRO A 153 -0.15 -22.80 16.40
C PRO A 153 -1.64 -23.07 16.64
N ARG A 154 -2.46 -22.01 16.67
CA ARG A 154 -3.91 -22.09 16.89
C ARG A 154 -4.62 -22.80 15.73
N ALA A 155 -4.25 -22.50 14.49
CA ALA A 155 -4.80 -23.15 13.30
C ALA A 155 -4.46 -24.65 13.27
N ASN A 156 -3.25 -25.04 13.64
CA ASN A 156 -2.83 -26.44 13.72
C ASN A 156 -3.54 -27.21 14.84
N ALA A 157 -3.76 -26.58 15.98
CA ALA A 157 -4.52 -27.19 17.08
C ALA A 157 -6.01 -27.42 16.69
N ALA A 158 -6.63 -26.42 16.05
CA ALA A 158 -8.00 -26.52 15.54
C ALA A 158 -8.16 -27.64 14.49
N ARG A 159 -7.20 -27.76 13.56
CA ARG A 159 -7.20 -28.85 12.57
C ARG A 159 -7.06 -30.22 13.19
N ARG A 160 -6.21 -30.37 14.20
CA ARG A 160 -6.04 -31.65 14.95
C ARG A 160 -7.32 -32.04 15.71
N SER A 161 -7.99 -31.09 16.38
CA SER A 161 -9.24 -31.37 17.09
C SER A 161 -10.39 -31.72 16.12
N ALA A 162 -10.51 -31.04 14.99
CA ALA A 162 -11.50 -31.34 13.96
C ALA A 162 -11.29 -32.75 13.36
N SER A 163 -10.04 -33.14 13.09
CA SER A 163 -9.68 -34.46 12.60
C SER A 163 -10.05 -35.59 13.61
N LEU A 164 -9.79 -35.35 14.88
CA LEU A 164 -10.15 -36.30 15.94
C LEU A 164 -11.67 -36.47 16.09
N HIS A 165 -12.44 -35.39 15.95
CA HIS A 165 -13.91 -35.46 16.00
C HIS A 165 -14.49 -36.19 14.77
N ALA A 166 -13.92 -35.98 13.60
CA ALA A 166 -14.33 -36.67 12.35
C ALA A 166 -14.07 -38.18 12.46
N ALA A 167 -12.88 -38.57 12.95
CA ALA A 167 -12.52 -40.00 13.17
C ALA A 167 -13.41 -40.70 14.25
N ARG A 168 -13.87 -39.96 15.24
CA ARG A 168 -14.78 -40.49 16.28
C ARG A 168 -16.19 -40.71 15.72
N ARG A 169 -16.69 -39.84 14.84
CA ARG A 169 -18.00 -40.00 14.21
C ARG A 169 -18.04 -41.16 13.20
N SER A 170 -16.96 -41.45 12.49
CA SER A 170 -16.90 -42.58 11.56
C SER A 170 -16.96 -43.93 12.29
N ARG A 171 -16.30 -44.05 13.46
CA ARG A 171 -16.33 -45.26 14.26
C ARG A 171 -17.69 -45.55 14.93
N SER A 172 -18.53 -44.55 15.20
CA SER A 172 -19.86 -44.72 15.78
C SER A 172 -20.93 -45.12 14.77
N ARG A 173 -20.66 -45.04 13.47
CA ARG A 173 -21.59 -45.44 12.38
C ARG A 173 -21.36 -46.88 11.89
N SER A 174 -20.32 -47.56 12.35
CA SER A 174 -19.97 -48.94 11.95
C SER A 174 -20.28 -49.98 13.01
N ARG A 175 -21.20 -49.68 13.95
CA ARG A 175 -21.76 -50.66 14.91
C ARG A 175 -23.26 -50.78 14.74
#